data_71390cbb92bd912c6d94db8b9efbbcf8
#
_entry.id   71390cbb92bd912c6d94db8b9efbbcf8
#
_cell.length_a   1.000
_cell.length_b   1.000
_cell.length_c   1.000
_cell.angle_alpha   90.00
_cell.angle_beta   90.00
_cell.angle_gamma   90.00
#
_symmetry.space_group_name_H-M   'P 1'
#
loop_
_entity.id
_entity.type
_entity.pdbx_description
1 polymer ?
#
loop_
_entity_poly.entity_id
_entity_poly.type
_entity_poly.pdbx_seq_one_letter_code
_entity_poly.pdbx_strand_id
1 'polypeptide(L)'
;MQSSCSYKAVLIGNGTMGQRHKRLFEEDGVGFVGIADTTAEADALFKKIVAGDISPDFVVVASPAVAHDEYVKKCIEIKLPLLVEKPVSISALAAMEYQKLALEQNAFVFVGHSERYNPAIEEFTKTDFFKEMQDYLKFWYLQKQDFAPVSFKFTRTHGFSPRNRDVPVELDLMIHDMDLLCFFVDKNAMMYRSFRCEELSEDRVHAFYDLRTLTAEFIADRNCASDSRMVEISMNGRSVTLDLGAYRNGNPAYALQKEHQAFLNYLNSYKNTAKDPEYDWYGSIYDACQAVIMVSLIDEVYKKGRANETDAK
;
A
#
# COMPACT_ATOMS: atom_id res chain seq x y z
N MET A 1 -0.86 -29.80 16.27
CA MET A 1 -1.55 -28.98 17.27
C MET A 1 -0.86 -27.63 17.29
N GLN A 2 -1.37 -26.65 16.54
CA GLN A 2 -0.89 -25.27 16.65
C GLN A 2 -1.37 -24.75 18.02
N SER A 3 -0.43 -24.31 18.85
CA SER A 3 -0.76 -23.58 20.07
C SER A 3 -1.56 -22.34 19.66
N SER A 4 -2.82 -22.26 20.07
CA SER A 4 -3.65 -21.09 19.86
C SER A 4 -3.08 -19.94 20.70
N CYS A 5 -2.08 -19.23 20.17
CA CYS A 5 -1.71 -17.94 20.72
C CYS A 5 -2.84 -16.99 20.38
N SER A 6 -3.72 -16.75 21.32
CA SER A 6 -4.83 -15.80 21.15
C SER A 6 -4.25 -14.39 21.26
N TYR A 7 -3.98 -13.76 20.12
CA TYR A 7 -3.55 -12.35 20.08
C TYR A 7 -4.68 -11.43 20.58
N LYS A 8 -4.28 -10.31 21.17
CA LYS A 8 -5.17 -9.23 21.59
C LYS A 8 -4.88 -7.99 20.75
N ALA A 9 -5.91 -7.40 20.17
CA ALA A 9 -5.79 -6.21 19.33
C ALA A 9 -6.58 -5.03 19.87
N VAL A 10 -6.20 -3.84 19.44
CA VAL A 10 -7.01 -2.63 19.52
C VAL A 10 -7.36 -2.20 18.11
N LEU A 11 -8.60 -1.78 17.88
CA LEU A 11 -9.08 -1.24 16.61
C LEU A 11 -9.30 0.27 16.73
N ILE A 12 -8.72 1.04 15.81
CA ILE A 12 -8.95 2.47 15.64
C ILE A 12 -9.65 2.68 14.28
N GLY A 13 -10.86 3.22 14.32
CA GLY A 13 -11.74 3.34 13.15
C GLY A 13 -12.66 2.12 13.02
N ASN A 14 -13.93 2.28 13.39
CA ASN A 14 -14.94 1.22 13.37
C ASN A 14 -15.91 1.36 12.18
N GLY A 15 -15.46 2.03 11.13
CA GLY A 15 -16.16 2.15 9.84
C GLY A 15 -16.19 0.83 9.06
N THR A 16 -16.54 0.92 7.78
CA THR A 16 -16.68 -0.29 6.91
C THR A 16 -15.42 -1.16 6.87
N MET A 17 -14.22 -0.55 6.76
CA MET A 17 -12.97 -1.31 6.74
C MET A 17 -12.62 -1.86 8.13
N GLY A 18 -12.76 -1.06 9.18
CA GLY A 18 -12.51 -1.52 10.55
C GLY A 18 -13.38 -2.72 10.93
N GLN A 19 -14.65 -2.71 10.57
CA GLN A 19 -15.54 -3.85 10.80
C GLN A 19 -15.16 -5.10 10.00
N ARG A 20 -14.62 -4.93 8.77
CA ARG A 20 -14.08 -6.05 7.98
C ARG A 20 -12.84 -6.63 8.63
N HIS A 21 -11.89 -5.79 9.01
CA HIS A 21 -10.69 -6.22 9.75
C HIS A 21 -11.07 -6.93 11.04
N LYS A 22 -11.96 -6.34 11.83
CA LYS A 22 -12.41 -6.93 13.09
C LYS A 22 -12.96 -8.34 12.88
N ARG A 23 -13.92 -8.49 11.96
CA ARG A 23 -14.54 -9.79 11.68
C ARG A 23 -13.50 -10.84 11.26
N LEU A 24 -12.62 -10.52 10.32
CA LEU A 24 -11.64 -11.46 9.79
C LEU A 24 -10.58 -11.83 10.85
N PHE A 25 -10.13 -10.88 11.67
CA PHE A 25 -9.22 -11.18 12.78
C PHE A 25 -9.90 -12.04 13.87
N GLU A 26 -11.18 -11.81 14.15
CA GLU A 26 -11.95 -12.65 15.07
C GLU A 26 -12.09 -14.09 14.55
N GLU A 27 -12.29 -14.26 13.23
CA GLU A 27 -12.28 -15.58 12.56
C GLU A 27 -10.91 -16.29 12.72
N ASP A 28 -9.81 -15.53 12.75
CA ASP A 28 -8.45 -16.03 13.01
C ASP A 28 -8.11 -16.17 14.50
N GLY A 29 -9.07 -15.96 15.42
CA GLY A 29 -8.92 -16.15 16.86
C GLY A 29 -8.31 -14.97 17.61
N VAL A 30 -8.25 -13.77 17.01
CA VAL A 30 -7.79 -12.54 17.67
C VAL A 30 -8.92 -11.93 18.50
N GLY A 31 -8.64 -11.57 19.75
CA GLY A 31 -9.58 -10.85 20.64
C GLY A 31 -9.35 -9.35 20.61
N PHE A 32 -10.41 -8.55 20.48
CA PHE A 32 -10.30 -7.09 20.57
C PHE A 32 -10.51 -6.63 22.02
N VAL A 33 -9.48 -5.99 22.60
CA VAL A 33 -9.50 -5.44 23.98
C VAL A 33 -9.86 -3.95 24.05
N GLY A 34 -10.02 -3.32 22.90
CA GLY A 34 -10.47 -1.94 22.77
C GLY A 34 -10.84 -1.60 21.33
N ILE A 35 -11.87 -0.80 21.15
CA ILE A 35 -12.34 -0.28 19.86
C ILE A 35 -12.60 1.21 20.03
N ALA A 36 -12.10 2.04 19.13
CA ALA A 36 -12.33 3.47 19.07
C ALA A 36 -12.80 3.88 17.67
N ASP A 37 -13.78 4.76 17.60
CA ASP A 37 -14.28 5.34 16.34
C ASP A 37 -14.11 6.86 16.29
N THR A 38 -13.73 7.45 17.43
CA THR A 38 -13.43 8.88 17.56
C THR A 38 -12.02 9.09 18.10
N THR A 39 -11.44 10.26 17.82
CA THR A 39 -10.12 10.64 18.37
C THR A 39 -10.10 10.58 19.89
N ALA A 40 -11.16 11.04 20.56
CA ALA A 40 -11.23 11.02 22.02
C ALA A 40 -11.21 9.60 22.60
N GLU A 41 -11.90 8.66 21.97
CA GLU A 41 -11.87 7.24 22.35
C GLU A 41 -10.50 6.62 22.10
N ALA A 42 -9.88 6.92 20.95
CA ALA A 42 -8.53 6.46 20.62
C ALA A 42 -7.50 6.98 21.66
N ASP A 43 -7.54 8.26 22.00
CA ASP A 43 -6.68 8.85 23.02
C ASP A 43 -6.86 8.17 24.39
N ALA A 44 -8.11 7.87 24.76
CA ALA A 44 -8.40 7.15 26.00
C ALA A 44 -7.81 5.72 25.97
N LEU A 45 -7.86 5.03 24.83
CA LEU A 45 -7.24 3.72 24.67
C LEU A 45 -5.72 3.80 24.76
N PHE A 46 -5.06 4.74 24.06
CA PHE A 46 -3.61 4.92 24.15
C PHE A 46 -3.15 5.26 25.58
N LYS A 47 -3.91 6.08 26.32
CA LYS A 47 -3.62 6.33 27.74
C LYS A 47 -3.64 5.05 28.57
N LYS A 48 -4.64 4.18 28.35
CA LYS A 48 -4.74 2.88 29.05
C LYS A 48 -3.60 1.93 28.66
N ILE A 49 -3.18 1.94 27.38
CA ILE A 49 -2.04 1.14 26.90
C ILE A 49 -0.76 1.60 27.60
N VAL A 50 -0.49 2.91 27.59
CA VAL A 50 0.72 3.48 28.21
C VAL A 50 0.72 3.28 29.73
N ALA A 51 -0.44 3.33 30.38
CA ALA A 51 -0.58 3.04 31.81
C ALA A 51 -0.45 1.55 32.16
N GLY A 52 -0.52 0.65 31.17
CA GLY A 52 -0.49 -0.79 31.39
C GLY A 52 -1.85 -1.39 31.79
N ASP A 53 -2.93 -0.60 31.75
CA ASP A 53 -4.28 -1.07 32.08
C ASP A 53 -4.80 -2.08 31.04
N ILE A 54 -4.38 -1.95 29.78
CA ILE A 54 -4.60 -2.91 28.70
C ILE A 54 -3.28 -3.16 27.97
N SER A 55 -3.08 -4.40 27.53
CA SER A 55 -1.86 -4.84 26.84
C SER A 55 -2.24 -5.53 25.53
N PRO A 56 -2.51 -4.79 24.44
CA PRO A 56 -2.70 -5.38 23.12
C PRO A 56 -1.37 -5.86 22.56
N ASP A 57 -1.45 -6.87 21.71
CA ASP A 57 -0.30 -7.36 20.95
C ASP A 57 -0.01 -6.50 19.71
N PHE A 58 -1.05 -5.84 19.19
CA PHE A 58 -0.98 -4.92 18.04
C PHE A 58 -2.20 -4.00 17.98
N VAL A 59 -2.07 -2.97 17.14
CA VAL A 59 -3.16 -2.05 16.79
C VAL A 59 -3.52 -2.23 15.32
N VAL A 60 -4.81 -2.15 14.99
CA VAL A 60 -5.32 -2.01 13.62
C VAL A 60 -5.84 -0.59 13.47
N VAL A 61 -5.29 0.17 12.52
CA VAL A 61 -5.75 1.51 12.17
C VAL A 61 -6.47 1.46 10.84
N ALA A 62 -7.79 1.63 10.87
CA ALA A 62 -8.70 1.68 9.74
C ALA A 62 -9.61 2.92 9.79
N SER A 63 -9.09 4.01 10.36
CA SER A 63 -9.69 5.34 10.39
C SER A 63 -9.63 6.01 9.01
N PRO A 64 -10.26 7.17 8.80
CA PRO A 64 -10.00 7.99 7.61
C PRO A 64 -8.51 8.29 7.43
N ALA A 65 -8.04 8.31 6.17
CA ALA A 65 -6.61 8.42 5.85
C ALA A 65 -5.94 9.66 6.46
N VAL A 66 -6.68 10.76 6.58
CA VAL A 66 -6.19 12.01 7.21
C VAL A 66 -5.83 11.87 8.70
N ALA A 67 -6.31 10.81 9.37
CA ALA A 67 -6.03 10.55 10.78
C ALA A 67 -4.92 9.49 10.98
N HIS A 68 -4.42 8.85 9.92
CA HIS A 68 -3.40 7.80 10.05
C HIS A 68 -2.14 8.29 10.72
N ASP A 69 -1.67 9.49 10.35
CA ASP A 69 -0.41 10.08 10.82
C ASP A 69 -0.29 10.09 12.34
N GLU A 70 -1.37 10.45 13.03
CA GLU A 70 -1.40 10.51 14.50
C GLU A 70 -1.16 9.13 15.12
N TYR A 71 -1.82 8.10 14.60
CA TYR A 71 -1.77 6.76 15.20
C TYR A 71 -0.53 5.98 14.79
N VAL A 72 -0.05 6.17 13.55
CA VAL A 72 1.21 5.59 13.08
C VAL A 72 2.37 6.07 13.97
N LYS A 73 2.46 7.39 14.18
CA LYS A 73 3.50 7.98 15.03
C LYS A 73 3.43 7.46 16.47
N LYS A 74 2.25 7.48 17.09
CA LYS A 74 2.04 6.97 18.46
C LYS A 74 2.48 5.52 18.60
N CYS A 75 2.12 4.64 17.66
CA CYS A 75 2.47 3.23 17.71
C CYS A 75 3.98 3.00 17.56
N ILE A 76 4.65 3.73 16.65
CA ILE A 76 6.11 3.65 16.49
C ILE A 76 6.81 4.08 17.79
N GLU A 77 6.43 5.21 18.38
CA GLU A 77 7.05 5.78 19.61
C GLU A 77 6.96 4.83 20.80
N ILE A 78 5.85 4.10 20.95
CA ILE A 78 5.69 3.13 22.05
C ILE A 78 6.07 1.69 21.64
N LYS A 79 6.59 1.50 20.41
CA LYS A 79 6.97 0.20 19.84
C LYS A 79 5.84 -0.84 19.85
N LEU A 80 4.62 -0.39 19.68
CA LEU A 80 3.46 -1.27 19.57
C LEU A 80 3.26 -1.67 18.11
N PRO A 81 3.26 -2.98 17.77
CA PRO A 81 3.03 -3.46 16.44
C PRO A 81 1.75 -2.89 15.83
N LEU A 82 1.83 -2.50 14.57
CA LEU A 82 0.77 -1.78 13.87
C LEU A 82 0.44 -2.43 12.52
N LEU A 83 -0.85 -2.64 12.25
CA LEU A 83 -1.40 -2.74 10.91
C LEU A 83 -2.19 -1.47 10.63
N VAL A 84 -1.79 -0.72 9.61
CA VAL A 84 -2.48 0.50 9.18
C VAL A 84 -3.00 0.36 7.76
N GLU A 85 -4.23 0.80 7.51
CA GLU A 85 -4.78 0.88 6.15
C GLU A 85 -3.99 1.84 5.27
N LYS A 86 -4.08 1.61 3.96
CA LYS A 86 -3.48 2.51 2.96
C LYS A 86 -4.27 3.85 2.85
N PRO A 87 -3.61 4.93 2.48
CA PRO A 87 -2.16 5.13 2.46
C PRO A 87 -1.61 5.24 3.89
N VAL A 88 -0.36 4.88 4.11
CA VAL A 88 0.27 5.01 5.45
C VAL A 88 0.23 6.45 5.96
N SER A 89 0.27 7.42 5.05
CA SER A 89 0.16 8.86 5.26
C SER A 89 -0.38 9.54 4.01
N ILE A 90 -1.00 10.68 4.14
CA ILE A 90 -1.35 11.56 3.01
C ILE A 90 -0.22 12.54 2.65
N SER A 91 0.88 12.51 3.38
CA SER A 91 2.05 13.38 3.22
C SER A 91 3.30 12.57 2.93
N ALA A 92 3.98 12.85 1.82
CA ALA A 92 5.27 12.25 1.50
C ALA A 92 6.32 12.50 2.58
N LEU A 93 6.37 13.72 3.14
CA LEU A 93 7.31 14.07 4.20
C LEU A 93 7.04 13.27 5.48
N ALA A 94 5.78 13.13 5.88
CA ALA A 94 5.42 12.32 7.03
C ALA A 94 5.71 10.84 6.79
N ALA A 95 5.42 10.30 5.60
CA ALA A 95 5.76 8.94 5.24
C ALA A 95 7.27 8.66 5.35
N MET A 96 8.11 9.58 4.88
CA MET A 96 9.58 9.49 5.03
C MET A 96 10.01 9.54 6.50
N GLU A 97 9.40 10.40 7.32
CA GLU A 97 9.66 10.47 8.75
C GLU A 97 9.31 9.14 9.44
N TYR A 98 8.15 8.55 9.13
CA TYR A 98 7.71 7.29 9.72
C TYR A 98 8.58 6.12 9.32
N GLN A 99 9.01 6.07 8.05
CA GLN A 99 9.97 5.07 7.59
C GLN A 99 11.28 5.15 8.40
N LYS A 100 11.82 6.36 8.57
CA LYS A 100 13.03 6.59 9.35
C LYS A 100 12.83 6.21 10.82
N LEU A 101 11.76 6.68 11.46
CA LEU A 101 11.47 6.38 12.86
C LEU A 101 11.25 4.89 13.10
N ALA A 102 10.53 4.20 12.21
CA ALA A 102 10.30 2.76 12.31
C ALA A 102 11.61 1.99 12.29
N LEU A 103 12.55 2.39 11.42
CA LEU A 103 13.89 1.83 11.35
C LEU A 103 14.69 2.08 12.65
N GLU A 104 14.78 3.33 13.07
CA GLU A 104 15.55 3.73 14.27
C GLU A 104 15.02 3.08 15.54
N GLN A 105 13.71 2.89 15.63
CA GLN A 105 13.05 2.27 16.79
C GLN A 105 12.93 0.75 16.68
N ASN A 106 13.26 0.17 15.53
CA ASN A 106 12.96 -1.22 15.20
C ASN A 106 11.47 -1.54 15.44
N ALA A 107 10.59 -0.66 14.97
CA ALA A 107 9.15 -0.77 15.16
C ALA A 107 8.51 -1.55 14.02
N PHE A 108 7.55 -2.41 14.35
CA PHE A 108 6.82 -3.22 13.39
C PHE A 108 5.62 -2.44 12.86
N VAL A 109 5.69 -1.99 11.61
CA VAL A 109 4.61 -1.29 10.92
C VAL A 109 4.28 -2.03 9.64
N PHE A 110 3.07 -2.55 9.56
CA PHE A 110 2.52 -3.24 8.39
C PHE A 110 1.45 -2.36 7.74
N VAL A 111 1.56 -2.14 6.44
CA VAL A 111 0.59 -1.30 5.70
C VAL A 111 -0.31 -2.18 4.86
N GLY A 112 -1.62 -1.94 4.93
CA GLY A 112 -2.68 -2.72 4.31
C GLY A 112 -2.79 -2.55 2.80
N HIS A 113 -1.79 -3.03 2.06
CA HIS A 113 -1.80 -3.10 0.61
C HIS A 113 -2.33 -4.45 0.12
N SER A 114 -3.63 -4.69 0.31
CA SER A 114 -4.28 -5.98 0.07
C SER A 114 -4.19 -6.48 -1.38
N GLU A 115 -3.99 -5.60 -2.37
CA GLU A 115 -3.84 -6.03 -3.77
C GLU A 115 -2.60 -6.90 -4.01
N ARG A 116 -1.56 -6.84 -3.18
CA ARG A 116 -0.41 -7.76 -3.24
C ARG A 116 -0.81 -9.22 -3.02
N TYR A 117 -1.92 -9.44 -2.33
CA TYR A 117 -2.50 -10.76 -2.02
C TYR A 117 -3.67 -11.12 -2.95
N ASN A 118 -3.85 -10.37 -4.03
CA ASN A 118 -4.84 -10.70 -5.05
C ASN A 118 -4.46 -12.01 -5.73
N PRO A 119 -5.38 -12.97 -5.93
CA PRO A 119 -5.08 -14.24 -6.58
C PRO A 119 -4.42 -14.10 -7.94
N ALA A 120 -4.79 -13.08 -8.75
CA ALA A 120 -4.13 -12.83 -10.03
C ALA A 120 -2.64 -12.48 -9.86
N ILE A 121 -2.30 -11.72 -8.81
CA ILE A 121 -0.92 -11.37 -8.47
C ILE A 121 -0.17 -12.62 -7.97
N GLU A 122 -0.79 -13.39 -7.05
CA GLU A 122 -0.18 -14.64 -6.55
C GLU A 122 0.11 -15.64 -7.68
N GLU A 123 -0.79 -15.78 -8.65
CA GLU A 123 -0.56 -16.65 -9.81
C GLU A 123 0.51 -16.09 -10.74
N PHE A 124 0.49 -14.79 -11.00
CA PHE A 124 1.47 -14.13 -11.86
C PHE A 124 2.90 -14.28 -11.33
N THR A 125 3.11 -14.11 -10.02
CA THR A 125 4.45 -14.22 -9.40
C THR A 125 5.06 -15.62 -9.50
N LYS A 126 4.28 -16.66 -9.79
CA LYS A 126 4.75 -18.04 -10.00
C LYS A 126 5.19 -18.30 -11.45
N THR A 127 4.86 -17.43 -12.40
CA THR A 127 5.12 -17.62 -13.83
C THR A 127 6.60 -17.45 -14.19
N ASP A 128 7.02 -18.09 -15.27
CA ASP A 128 8.37 -17.87 -15.80
C ASP A 128 8.54 -16.47 -16.38
N PHE A 129 7.47 -15.87 -16.91
CA PHE A 129 7.48 -14.49 -17.36
C PHE A 129 7.85 -13.52 -16.21
N PHE A 130 7.26 -13.71 -15.03
CA PHE A 130 7.59 -12.89 -13.86
C PHE A 130 9.06 -13.05 -13.44
N LYS A 131 9.56 -14.28 -13.39
CA LYS A 131 10.97 -14.55 -13.05
C LYS A 131 11.94 -13.89 -14.04
N GLU A 132 11.67 -14.05 -15.36
CA GLU A 132 12.47 -13.42 -16.41
C GLU A 132 12.44 -11.88 -16.30
N MET A 133 11.27 -11.30 -15.99
CA MET A 133 11.12 -9.86 -15.76
C MET A 133 11.94 -9.41 -14.54
N GLN A 134 11.89 -10.15 -13.43
CA GLN A 134 12.67 -9.85 -12.24
C GLN A 134 14.18 -9.90 -12.52
N ASP A 135 14.64 -10.92 -13.21
CA ASP A 135 16.04 -11.06 -13.60
C ASP A 135 16.47 -9.92 -14.53
N TYR A 136 15.61 -9.56 -15.51
CA TYR A 136 15.86 -8.43 -16.39
C TYR A 136 16.01 -7.12 -15.61
N LEU A 137 15.08 -6.82 -14.72
CA LEU A 137 15.07 -5.59 -13.91
C LEU A 137 16.25 -5.55 -12.92
N LYS A 138 16.65 -6.70 -12.36
CA LYS A 138 17.75 -6.80 -11.40
C LYS A 138 19.13 -6.64 -12.05
N PHE A 139 19.34 -7.22 -13.23
CA PHE A 139 20.64 -7.21 -13.89
C PHE A 139 20.83 -6.08 -14.91
N TRP A 140 19.79 -5.30 -15.13
CA TRP A 140 19.82 -4.21 -16.08
C TRP A 140 20.98 -3.22 -15.87
N TYR A 141 21.26 -2.82 -14.63
CA TYR A 141 22.36 -1.87 -14.34
C TYR A 141 23.74 -2.41 -14.69
N LEU A 142 23.87 -3.73 -14.86
CA LEU A 142 25.10 -4.39 -15.27
C LEU A 142 25.24 -4.43 -16.80
N GLN A 143 24.18 -4.28 -17.56
CA GLN A 143 24.16 -4.38 -19.01
C GLN A 143 24.07 -3.00 -19.63
N LYS A 144 25.15 -2.53 -20.28
CA LYS A 144 25.22 -1.23 -20.97
C LYS A 144 24.51 -1.23 -22.34
N GLN A 145 23.55 -2.11 -22.60
CA GLN A 145 22.86 -2.24 -23.89
C GLN A 145 21.49 -1.55 -23.87
N ASP A 146 21.09 -0.99 -25.03
CA ASP A 146 19.74 -0.45 -25.25
C ASP A 146 18.74 -1.60 -25.41
N PHE A 147 18.22 -2.10 -24.31
CA PHE A 147 17.11 -3.04 -24.31
C PHE A 147 15.77 -2.30 -24.31
N ALA A 148 14.76 -2.90 -24.93
CA ALA A 148 13.40 -2.40 -24.85
C ALA A 148 12.95 -2.40 -23.37
N PRO A 149 12.45 -1.29 -22.83
CA PRO A 149 12.04 -1.22 -21.43
C PRO A 149 10.89 -2.20 -21.16
N VAL A 150 10.81 -2.67 -19.93
CA VAL A 150 9.58 -3.31 -19.43
C VAL A 150 8.52 -2.22 -19.36
N SER A 151 7.33 -2.48 -19.88
CA SER A 151 6.22 -1.55 -19.89
C SER A 151 5.10 -2.07 -19.00
N PHE A 152 4.64 -1.22 -18.09
CA PHE A 152 3.47 -1.46 -17.25
C PHE A 152 2.36 -0.47 -17.62
N LYS A 153 1.13 -0.97 -17.66
CA LYS A 153 -0.06 -0.12 -17.71
C LYS A 153 -1.05 -0.57 -16.66
N PHE A 154 -1.40 0.33 -15.77
CA PHE A 154 -2.39 0.13 -14.72
C PHE A 154 -3.66 0.91 -15.06
N THR A 155 -4.79 0.23 -14.98
CA THR A 155 -6.10 0.86 -15.17
C THR A 155 -7.01 0.49 -14.02
N ARG A 156 -7.39 1.48 -13.22
CA ARG A 156 -8.28 1.30 -12.07
C ARG A 156 -9.42 2.29 -12.13
N THR A 157 -10.59 1.79 -12.47
CA THR A 157 -11.78 2.63 -12.61
C THR A 157 -12.96 2.04 -11.84
N HIS A 158 -13.85 2.90 -11.36
CA HIS A 158 -15.15 2.50 -10.82
C HIS A 158 -16.17 3.63 -10.94
N GLY A 159 -17.44 3.27 -10.81
CA GLY A 159 -18.53 4.23 -10.77
C GLY A 159 -18.45 5.16 -9.55
N PHE A 160 -19.21 6.24 -9.60
CA PHE A 160 -19.28 7.20 -8.49
C PHE A 160 -19.56 6.53 -7.15
N SER A 161 -18.75 6.89 -6.15
CA SER A 161 -18.94 6.50 -4.75
C SER A 161 -18.79 7.73 -3.84
N PRO A 162 -19.68 7.94 -2.85
CA PRO A 162 -19.50 9.01 -1.86
C PRO A 162 -18.40 8.70 -0.84
N ARG A 163 -17.81 7.51 -0.88
CA ARG A 163 -16.74 7.08 0.04
C ARG A 163 -15.38 7.55 -0.43
N ASN A 164 -14.45 7.69 0.52
CA ASN A 164 -13.02 7.98 0.28
C ASN A 164 -12.80 9.28 -0.53
N ARG A 165 -13.63 10.30 -0.27
CA ARG A 165 -13.48 11.61 -0.89
C ARG A 165 -12.73 12.61 -0.01
N ASP A 166 -12.24 12.15 1.11
CA ASP A 166 -11.37 12.86 2.04
C ASP A 166 -9.91 12.96 1.54
N VAL A 167 -9.57 12.15 0.52
CA VAL A 167 -8.24 12.17 -0.13
C VAL A 167 -8.38 12.27 -1.65
N PRO A 168 -7.37 12.83 -2.35
CA PRO A 168 -7.35 12.88 -3.81
C PRO A 168 -7.32 11.48 -4.44
N VAL A 169 -7.74 11.40 -5.70
CA VAL A 169 -7.92 10.11 -6.43
C VAL A 169 -6.63 9.32 -6.54
N GLU A 170 -5.49 9.98 -6.63
CA GLU A 170 -4.18 9.34 -6.69
C GLU A 170 -3.82 8.64 -5.37
N LEU A 171 -4.20 9.19 -4.21
CA LEU A 171 -4.02 8.57 -2.89
C LEU A 171 -5.12 7.57 -2.54
N ASP A 172 -6.29 7.66 -3.18
CA ASP A 172 -7.36 6.69 -2.97
C ASP A 172 -7.20 5.46 -3.85
N LEU A 173 -7.07 5.65 -5.16
CA LEU A 173 -7.06 4.57 -6.16
C LEU A 173 -5.68 4.24 -6.68
N MET A 174 -4.95 5.21 -7.22
CA MET A 174 -3.68 4.96 -7.88
C MET A 174 -2.61 4.44 -6.92
N ILE A 175 -2.71 4.73 -5.63
CA ILE A 175 -1.80 4.23 -4.60
C ILE A 175 -1.70 2.69 -4.59
N HIS A 176 -2.77 1.97 -4.89
CA HIS A 176 -2.76 0.52 -4.99
C HIS A 176 -1.89 0.03 -6.15
N ASP A 177 -1.96 0.71 -7.29
CA ASP A 177 -1.24 0.35 -8.49
C ASP A 177 0.22 0.77 -8.41
N MET A 178 0.48 1.91 -7.76
CA MET A 178 1.83 2.35 -7.43
C MET A 178 2.52 1.39 -6.47
N ASP A 179 1.81 0.90 -5.47
CA ASP A 179 2.31 -0.12 -4.56
C ASP A 179 2.62 -1.43 -5.27
N LEU A 180 1.75 -1.88 -6.20
CA LEU A 180 2.04 -3.04 -7.04
C LEU A 180 3.27 -2.83 -7.92
N LEU A 181 3.48 -1.63 -8.48
CA LEU A 181 4.71 -1.34 -9.21
C LEU A 181 5.93 -1.47 -8.29
N CYS A 182 5.89 -0.90 -7.09
CA CYS A 182 6.96 -1.03 -6.08
C CYS A 182 7.20 -2.50 -5.69
N PHE A 183 6.16 -3.31 -5.66
CA PHE A 183 6.24 -4.75 -5.38
C PHE A 183 6.87 -5.54 -6.54
N PHE A 184 6.55 -5.18 -7.79
CA PHE A 184 7.09 -5.84 -8.97
C PHE A 184 8.53 -5.44 -9.31
N VAL A 185 9.00 -4.33 -8.83
CA VAL A 185 10.26 -3.71 -9.28
C VAL A 185 11.24 -3.60 -8.12
N ASP A 186 12.47 -4.07 -8.34
CA ASP A 186 13.55 -3.90 -7.35
C ASP A 186 13.76 -2.42 -7.01
N LYS A 187 14.00 -2.13 -5.74
CA LYS A 187 14.19 -0.76 -5.21
C LYS A 187 15.24 0.05 -5.99
N ASN A 188 16.27 -0.63 -6.48
CA ASN A 188 17.34 0.01 -7.27
C ASN A 188 16.89 0.38 -8.68
N ALA A 189 15.85 -0.27 -9.20
CA ALA A 189 15.28 0.05 -10.50
C ALA A 189 14.28 1.21 -10.45
N MET A 190 13.86 1.65 -9.26
CA MET A 190 12.92 2.76 -9.05
C MET A 190 13.53 4.15 -9.24
N MET A 191 14.76 4.26 -9.75
CA MET A 191 15.36 5.55 -10.09
C MET A 191 14.66 6.15 -11.33
N TYR A 192 13.77 7.11 -11.11
CA TYR A 192 13.04 7.76 -12.21
C TYR A 192 13.94 8.69 -13.04
N ARG A 193 13.68 8.77 -14.35
CA ARG A 193 14.27 9.73 -15.27
C ARG A 193 13.35 10.90 -15.52
N SER A 194 12.09 10.61 -15.75
CA SER A 194 11.07 11.62 -15.98
C SER A 194 9.72 11.14 -15.50
N PHE A 195 8.87 12.10 -15.23
CA PHE A 195 7.51 11.91 -14.83
C PHE A 195 6.65 12.96 -15.52
N ARG A 196 5.49 12.57 -16.01
CA ARG A 196 4.48 13.49 -16.55
C ARG A 196 3.09 13.12 -16.07
N CYS A 197 2.25 14.11 -15.88
CA CYS A 197 0.83 13.96 -15.61
C CYS A 197 0.05 14.66 -16.71
N GLU A 198 -0.73 13.92 -17.46
CA GLU A 198 -1.54 14.45 -18.56
C GLU A 198 -2.88 14.96 -18.07
N GLU A 199 -3.45 14.33 -17.06
CA GLU A 199 -4.72 14.69 -16.48
C GLU A 199 -4.69 14.53 -14.95
N LEU A 200 -5.16 15.55 -14.25
CA LEU A 200 -5.41 15.52 -12.81
C LEU A 200 -6.66 16.33 -12.49
N SER A 201 -7.65 15.65 -11.95
CA SER A 201 -8.90 16.23 -11.48
C SER A 201 -9.28 15.63 -10.13
N GLU A 202 -10.41 16.03 -9.57
CA GLU A 202 -10.91 15.43 -8.33
C GLU A 202 -11.11 13.91 -8.44
N ASP A 203 -11.59 13.44 -9.60
CA ASP A 203 -12.00 12.04 -9.77
C ASP A 203 -11.09 11.23 -10.69
N ARG A 204 -10.17 11.86 -11.40
CA ARG A 204 -9.37 11.18 -12.41
C ARG A 204 -7.92 11.65 -12.42
N VAL A 205 -7.00 10.69 -12.60
CA VAL A 205 -5.59 10.92 -12.84
C VAL A 205 -5.11 10.05 -14.01
N HIS A 206 -4.29 10.63 -14.89
CA HIS A 206 -3.56 9.95 -15.94
C HIS A 206 -2.09 10.39 -15.89
N ALA A 207 -1.22 9.47 -15.51
CA ALA A 207 0.18 9.76 -15.22
C ALA A 207 1.12 8.71 -15.82
N PHE A 208 2.35 9.12 -16.10
CA PHE A 208 3.40 8.29 -16.68
C PHE A 208 4.70 8.46 -15.93
N TYR A 209 5.34 7.35 -15.66
CA TYR A 209 6.69 7.28 -15.09
C TYR A 209 7.63 6.66 -16.13
N ASP A 210 8.70 7.37 -16.46
CA ASP A 210 9.82 6.85 -17.21
C ASP A 210 10.95 6.58 -16.23
N LEU A 211 11.05 5.33 -15.86
CA LEU A 211 12.14 4.81 -15.06
C LEU A 211 13.19 4.27 -16.03
N ARG A 212 14.42 4.25 -15.61
CA ARG A 212 15.54 3.92 -16.52
C ARG A 212 15.41 2.59 -17.24
N THR A 213 14.70 1.62 -16.64
CA THR A 213 14.54 0.24 -17.11
C THR A 213 13.12 -0.11 -17.51
N LEU A 214 12.19 0.74 -17.17
CA LEU A 214 10.78 0.49 -17.41
C LEU A 214 10.02 1.79 -17.62
N THR A 215 8.87 1.65 -18.25
CA THR A 215 7.85 2.69 -18.30
C THR A 215 6.60 2.22 -17.58
N ALA A 216 5.90 3.13 -16.91
CA ALA A 216 4.64 2.82 -16.26
C ALA A 216 3.60 3.91 -16.54
N GLU A 217 2.45 3.48 -17.05
CA GLU A 217 1.27 4.30 -17.28
C GLU A 217 0.21 3.97 -16.22
N PHE A 218 -0.37 5.00 -15.61
CA PHE A 218 -1.40 4.86 -14.58
C PHE A 218 -2.65 5.66 -14.97
N ILE A 219 -3.78 4.97 -15.01
CA ILE A 219 -5.10 5.56 -15.19
C ILE A 219 -5.96 5.18 -13.99
N ALA A 220 -6.34 6.16 -13.18
CA ALA A 220 -7.29 5.96 -12.09
C ALA A 220 -8.47 6.93 -12.25
N ASP A 221 -9.71 6.40 -12.15
CA ASP A 221 -10.94 7.16 -12.32
C ASP A 221 -12.03 6.61 -11.39
N ARG A 222 -12.50 7.42 -10.44
CA ARG A 222 -13.54 7.07 -9.48
C ARG A 222 -14.94 7.60 -9.85
N ASN A 223 -15.10 7.98 -11.11
CA ASN A 223 -16.39 8.41 -11.67
C ASN A 223 -16.60 7.90 -13.11
N CYS A 224 -16.07 6.73 -13.39
CA CYS A 224 -16.17 6.06 -14.69
C CYS A 224 -17.44 5.23 -14.80
N ALA A 225 -17.98 5.09 -16.02
CA ALA A 225 -19.19 4.29 -16.28
C ALA A 225 -18.96 2.78 -16.09
N SER A 226 -17.70 2.31 -16.09
CA SER A 226 -17.35 0.89 -15.99
C SER A 226 -16.28 0.65 -14.91
N ASP A 227 -16.43 -0.44 -14.19
CA ASP A 227 -15.41 -0.91 -13.25
C ASP A 227 -14.32 -1.65 -14.01
N SER A 228 -13.06 -1.31 -13.74
CA SER A 228 -11.88 -1.99 -14.28
C SER A 228 -10.76 -2.02 -13.26
N ARG A 229 -10.01 -3.11 -13.22
CA ARG A 229 -8.81 -3.28 -12.41
C ARG A 229 -7.82 -4.15 -13.16
N MET A 230 -7.11 -3.54 -14.10
CA MET A 230 -6.26 -4.25 -15.04
C MET A 230 -4.80 -3.83 -14.86
N VAL A 231 -3.91 -4.81 -14.99
CA VAL A 231 -2.47 -4.57 -15.11
C VAL A 231 -1.99 -5.25 -16.39
N GLU A 232 -1.50 -4.45 -17.32
CA GLU A 232 -0.87 -4.95 -18.54
C GLU A 232 0.65 -4.81 -18.42
N ILE A 233 1.39 -5.88 -18.67
CA ILE A 233 2.84 -5.93 -18.56
C ILE A 233 3.42 -6.43 -19.86
N SER A 234 4.32 -5.68 -20.47
CA SER A 234 4.96 -6.04 -21.73
C SER A 234 6.49 -6.03 -21.59
N MET A 235 7.13 -7.04 -22.16
CA MET A 235 8.59 -7.20 -22.18
C MET A 235 9.00 -8.06 -23.39
N ASN A 236 9.97 -7.62 -24.18
CA ASN A 236 10.53 -8.36 -25.29
C ASN A 236 9.49 -8.91 -26.29
N GLY A 237 8.47 -8.09 -26.64
CA GLY A 237 7.40 -8.47 -27.57
C GLY A 237 6.36 -9.46 -27.03
N ARG A 238 6.45 -9.84 -25.77
CA ARG A 238 5.41 -10.62 -25.06
C ARG A 238 4.64 -9.71 -24.12
N SER A 239 3.36 -10.02 -23.91
CA SER A 239 2.50 -9.27 -22.99
C SER A 239 1.69 -10.23 -22.13
N VAL A 240 1.42 -9.79 -20.89
CA VAL A 240 0.52 -10.44 -19.95
C VAL A 240 -0.47 -9.41 -19.45
N THR A 241 -1.74 -9.80 -19.34
CA THR A 241 -2.79 -8.96 -18.76
C THR A 241 -3.36 -9.65 -17.53
N LEU A 242 -3.39 -8.93 -16.41
CA LEU A 242 -3.93 -9.38 -15.14
C LEU A 242 -5.25 -8.64 -14.87
N ASP A 243 -6.34 -9.38 -14.73
CA ASP A 243 -7.62 -8.84 -14.29
C ASP A 243 -7.76 -9.02 -12.78
N LEU A 244 -7.46 -7.96 -12.02
CA LEU A 244 -7.55 -7.97 -10.56
C LEU A 244 -9.01 -7.96 -10.07
N GLY A 245 -9.96 -7.62 -10.94
CA GLY A 245 -11.39 -7.62 -10.63
C GLY A 245 -12.05 -8.99 -10.76
N ALA A 246 -11.56 -9.86 -11.64
CA ALA A 246 -12.16 -11.16 -11.95
C ALA A 246 -12.31 -12.08 -10.72
N TYR A 247 -11.36 -12.06 -9.81
CA TYR A 247 -11.35 -12.90 -8.61
C TYR A 247 -12.25 -12.41 -7.48
N ARG A 248 -12.80 -11.19 -7.55
CA ARG A 248 -13.75 -10.67 -6.54
C ARG A 248 -15.06 -11.46 -6.50
N ASN A 249 -15.45 -12.08 -7.60
CA ASN A 249 -16.71 -12.82 -7.71
C ASN A 249 -16.70 -14.16 -6.95
N GLY A 250 -15.52 -14.71 -6.62
CA GLY A 250 -15.39 -15.96 -5.85
C GLY A 250 -15.39 -15.73 -4.35
N ASN A 251 -14.44 -14.95 -3.86
CA ASN A 251 -14.34 -14.54 -2.44
C ASN A 251 -13.81 -13.11 -2.34
N PRO A 252 -14.68 -12.11 -2.17
CA PRO A 252 -14.25 -10.70 -2.10
C PRO A 252 -13.38 -10.37 -0.88
N ALA A 253 -13.31 -11.27 0.10
CA ALA A 253 -12.47 -11.11 1.28
C ALA A 253 -11.10 -11.81 1.16
N TYR A 254 -10.86 -12.57 0.10
CA TYR A 254 -9.66 -13.43 -0.02
C TYR A 254 -8.35 -12.66 0.18
N ALA A 255 -8.16 -11.57 -0.55
CA ALA A 255 -6.94 -10.78 -0.46
C ALA A 255 -6.71 -10.23 0.95
N LEU A 256 -7.76 -9.72 1.60
CA LEU A 256 -7.70 -9.20 2.97
C LEU A 256 -7.44 -10.31 4.00
N GLN A 257 -8.03 -11.50 3.82
CA GLN A 257 -7.75 -12.67 4.67
C GLN A 257 -6.27 -13.09 4.55
N LYS A 258 -5.73 -13.12 3.34
CA LYS A 258 -4.32 -13.43 3.10
C LYS A 258 -3.39 -12.38 3.70
N GLU A 259 -3.74 -11.13 3.59
CA GLU A 259 -3.02 -10.02 4.23
C GLU A 259 -2.96 -10.21 5.75
N HIS A 260 -4.10 -10.53 6.41
CA HIS A 260 -4.13 -10.80 7.84
C HIS A 260 -3.26 -11.99 8.24
N GLN A 261 -3.32 -13.09 7.48
CA GLN A 261 -2.47 -14.25 7.73
C GLN A 261 -0.98 -13.90 7.61
N ALA A 262 -0.62 -13.12 6.59
CA ALA A 262 0.75 -12.63 6.42
C ALA A 262 1.16 -11.73 7.60
N PHE A 263 0.31 -10.77 7.97
CA PHE A 263 0.54 -9.90 9.12
C PHE A 263 0.79 -10.70 10.40
N LEU A 264 -0.06 -11.67 10.72
CA LEU A 264 0.09 -12.49 11.94
C LEU A 264 1.36 -13.35 11.91
N ASN A 265 1.75 -13.87 10.74
CA ASN A 265 3.00 -14.61 10.58
C ASN A 265 4.23 -13.72 10.82
N TYR A 266 4.26 -12.52 10.24
CA TYR A 266 5.33 -11.55 10.44
C TYR A 266 5.37 -11.03 11.88
N LEU A 267 4.22 -10.74 12.49
CA LEU A 267 4.10 -10.37 13.89
C LEU A 267 4.68 -11.43 14.82
N ASN A 268 4.39 -12.71 14.55
CA ASN A 268 4.94 -13.82 15.30
C ASN A 268 6.47 -13.90 15.15
N SER A 269 6.99 -13.71 13.94
CA SER A 269 8.43 -13.66 13.70
C SER A 269 9.09 -12.49 14.44
N TYR A 270 8.53 -11.29 14.33
CA TYR A 270 9.00 -10.09 15.02
C TYR A 270 9.07 -10.29 16.54
N LYS A 271 8.00 -10.83 17.15
CA LYS A 271 7.96 -11.08 18.60
C LYS A 271 9.00 -12.11 19.06
N ASN A 272 9.32 -13.10 18.23
CA ASN A 272 10.26 -14.16 18.58
C ASN A 272 11.72 -13.75 18.36
N THR A 273 12.01 -12.84 17.46
CA THR A 273 13.39 -12.46 17.10
C THR A 273 13.78 -11.09 17.62
N ALA A 274 12.81 -10.24 18.02
CA ALA A 274 12.98 -8.83 18.32
C ALA A 274 13.68 -8.06 17.17
N LYS A 275 13.66 -8.60 15.98
CA LYS A 275 14.16 -7.97 14.76
C LYS A 275 13.02 -7.86 13.80
N ASP A 276 12.93 -6.72 13.12
CA ASP A 276 12.10 -6.59 11.95
C ASP A 276 12.49 -7.71 10.96
N PRO A 277 11.57 -8.61 10.56
CA PRO A 277 11.88 -9.57 9.52
C PRO A 277 12.38 -8.80 8.31
N GLU A 278 13.50 -9.23 7.75
CA GLU A 278 14.24 -8.58 6.67
C GLU A 278 13.34 -7.88 5.66
N TYR A 279 13.77 -6.72 5.16
CA TYR A 279 13.04 -5.74 4.32
C TYR A 279 12.28 -6.27 3.07
N ASP A 280 12.24 -7.56 2.86
CA ASP A 280 11.62 -8.23 1.70
C ASP A 280 10.18 -8.71 1.95
N TRP A 281 9.54 -8.30 3.02
CA TRP A 281 8.21 -8.78 3.35
C TRP A 281 7.07 -7.94 2.76
N TYR A 282 6.02 -8.64 2.41
CA TYR A 282 4.79 -8.11 1.81
C TYR A 282 4.04 -7.19 2.81
N GLY A 283 4.14 -5.91 2.69
CA GLY A 283 3.47 -4.95 3.58
C GLY A 283 4.43 -4.04 4.34
N SER A 284 5.72 -4.04 3.94
CA SER A 284 6.70 -3.19 4.60
C SER A 284 6.36 -1.71 4.49
N ILE A 285 6.62 -0.97 5.56
CA ILE A 285 6.48 0.49 5.57
C ILE A 285 7.36 1.15 4.48
N TYR A 286 8.47 0.50 4.09
CA TYR A 286 9.36 1.04 3.07
C TYR A 286 8.66 1.21 1.73
N ASP A 287 8.07 0.14 1.19
CA ASP A 287 7.40 0.18 -0.11
C ASP A 287 6.17 1.06 -0.09
N ALA A 288 5.41 1.01 1.01
CA ALA A 288 4.26 1.87 1.21
C ALA A 288 4.63 3.37 1.22
N CYS A 289 5.76 3.73 1.85
CA CYS A 289 6.27 5.09 1.81
C CYS A 289 6.75 5.48 0.41
N GLN A 290 7.42 4.57 -0.31
CA GLN A 290 7.80 4.82 -1.71
C GLN A 290 6.57 5.09 -2.59
N ALA A 291 5.51 4.31 -2.44
CA ALA A 291 4.27 4.54 -3.17
C ALA A 291 3.66 5.92 -2.88
N VAL A 292 3.61 6.35 -1.61
CA VAL A 292 3.14 7.69 -1.22
C VAL A 292 4.02 8.79 -1.81
N ILE A 293 5.35 8.64 -1.74
CA ILE A 293 6.30 9.63 -2.29
C ILE A 293 6.10 9.76 -3.80
N MET A 294 6.02 8.66 -4.53
CA MET A 294 5.84 8.69 -5.98
C MET A 294 4.49 9.27 -6.39
N VAL A 295 3.42 8.95 -5.70
CA VAL A 295 2.10 9.52 -5.94
C VAL A 295 2.10 11.04 -5.67
N SER A 296 2.79 11.50 -4.63
CA SER A 296 2.86 12.93 -4.29
C SER A 296 3.57 13.78 -5.35
N LEU A 297 4.44 13.20 -6.18
CA LEU A 297 5.09 13.91 -7.30
C LEU A 297 4.07 14.36 -8.37
N ILE A 298 2.93 13.68 -8.47
CA ILE A 298 1.89 13.97 -9.47
C ILE A 298 1.39 15.41 -9.30
N ASP A 299 0.99 15.76 -8.09
CA ASP A 299 0.43 17.07 -7.78
C ASP A 299 1.46 18.20 -8.02
N GLU A 300 2.72 17.97 -7.65
CA GLU A 300 3.80 18.96 -7.89
C GLU A 300 4.06 19.20 -9.39
N VAL A 301 4.15 18.13 -10.17
CA VAL A 301 4.49 18.22 -11.60
C VAL A 301 3.33 18.80 -12.39
N TYR A 302 2.10 18.39 -12.08
CA TYR A 302 0.92 18.92 -12.75
C TYR A 302 0.72 20.41 -12.51
N LYS A 303 0.92 20.88 -11.28
CA LYS A 303 0.86 22.31 -10.94
C LYS A 303 1.95 23.12 -11.64
N LYS A 304 3.19 22.62 -11.68
CA LYS A 304 4.31 23.27 -12.38
C LYS A 304 4.11 23.31 -13.89
N GLY A 305 3.57 22.25 -14.50
CA GLY A 305 3.29 22.21 -15.93
C GLY A 305 2.28 23.29 -16.36
N ARG A 306 1.18 23.42 -15.60
CA ARG A 306 0.18 24.45 -15.88
C ARG A 306 0.63 25.89 -15.62
N ALA A 307 1.52 26.11 -14.63
CA ALA A 307 2.09 27.44 -14.40
C ALA A 307 2.91 27.90 -15.59
N ASN A 308 3.73 27.02 -16.19
CA ASN A 308 4.54 27.33 -17.38
C ASN A 308 3.68 27.61 -18.64
N GLU A 309 2.50 27.00 -18.77
CA GLU A 309 1.58 27.25 -19.88
C GLU A 309 0.83 28.59 -19.75
N THR A 310 0.62 29.08 -18.53
CA THR A 310 -0.01 30.38 -18.26
C THR A 310 0.97 31.55 -18.45
N ASP A 311 2.24 31.34 -18.14
CA ASP A 311 3.30 32.37 -18.35
C ASP A 311 3.77 32.50 -19.81
N ALA A 312 3.40 31.52 -20.65
CA ALA A 312 3.75 31.53 -22.10
C ALA A 312 2.63 32.12 -23.00
N LYS A 313 1.53 32.57 -22.43
CA LYS A 313 0.41 33.28 -23.10
C LYS A 313 0.35 34.72 -22.69
#